data_e9482095d78309adab167f39c877deff
#
_entry.id   e9482095d78309adab167f39c877deff
#
_cell.length_a   1.000
_cell.length_b   1.000
_cell.length_c   1.000
_cell.angle_alpha   90.00
_cell.angle_beta   90.00
_cell.angle_gamma   90.00
#
_symmetry.space_group_name_H-M   'P 1'
#
loop_
_entity.id
_entity.type
_entity.pdbx_description
1 polymer ?
#
loop_
_entity_poly.entity_id
_entity_poly.type
_entity_poly.pdbx_seq_one_letter_code
_entity_poly.pdbx_strand_id
1 'polypeptide(L)'
;MRNKLFTLGKIATLAIAIATTVVACKDKEEPQNPPTPPTPPSGEATFNVLYRVGHDRTADWSLQPFNEAGIKVGEISFQGKGYNLGSTRTQQVFSSHNGSVVYVYDQGTGELSKLKPAVGSTEVYTKIGKIDTKAALDNGIGNIRLIDDNTAILYRLISKVTTETTNGEVDTTATSTAVIAKVDLQNLTVNAAQTKKFNLPVATTSKTILYVTGLDIPVVANGKLYFGVAKNEIFRSTGKKTEGDKLQGKNEACSWVLDYPSLSNDNFITNAAVKGATARPNSFYGLSYGVYNNSLYHTTIDGKVLKITNGSYDTSYEIDLKTAAGFPDTIAVMGFFYVNNGIAYANYSLVTDKGKVVGYDNAASGVLRIDLNAKTAVKLNVPAKLWLNFYQAAKVYNGKLYMALCPTDTKGNIYIFDPTKTDANGFEKGAALEALGGALYLGVF
;
A
#
# COMPACT_ATOMS: atom_id res chain seq x y z
N MET A 1 10.70 -26.99 -46.50
CA MET A 1 11.10 -26.45 -47.81
C MET A 1 10.88 -24.96 -47.84
N ARG A 2 11.84 -24.26 -48.05
CA ARG A 2 12.34 -23.07 -48.72
C ARG A 2 12.99 -22.03 -47.80
N ASN A 3 14.32 -22.05 -47.93
CA ASN A 3 15.28 -21.00 -47.58
C ASN A 3 15.03 -19.71 -48.38
N LYS A 4 15.35 -18.56 -47.80
CA LYS A 4 15.95 -17.39 -48.49
C LYS A 4 16.69 -16.60 -47.42
N LEU A 5 17.96 -16.65 -47.35
CA LEU A 5 19.05 -15.97 -48.01
C LEU A 5 19.18 -14.48 -47.63
N PHE A 6 20.30 -14.26 -47.00
CA PHE A 6 20.95 -12.97 -46.68
C PHE A 6 21.28 -12.13 -47.92
N THR A 7 21.21 -10.80 -47.75
CA THR A 7 21.92 -9.88 -48.63
C THR A 7 22.67 -8.83 -47.82
N LEU A 8 24.00 -8.89 -47.84
CA LEU A 8 24.91 -7.86 -47.34
C LEU A 8 24.83 -6.63 -48.25
N GLY A 9 24.65 -5.44 -47.68
CA GLY A 9 24.81 -4.15 -48.35
C GLY A 9 26.09 -3.43 -47.85
N LYS A 10 26.91 -3.07 -48.79
CA LYS A 10 28.26 -2.51 -48.64
C LYS A 10 28.28 -1.12 -47.97
N ILE A 11 29.27 -0.94 -47.09
CA ILE A 11 29.70 0.35 -46.54
C ILE A 11 30.52 1.10 -47.60
N ALA A 12 30.13 2.32 -47.92
CA ALA A 12 30.93 3.27 -48.68
C ALA A 12 31.53 4.30 -47.71
N THR A 13 32.84 4.28 -47.62
CA THR A 13 33.66 5.24 -46.88
C THR A 13 33.82 6.51 -47.73
N LEU A 14 33.40 7.67 -47.20
CA LEU A 14 33.68 8.98 -47.82
C LEU A 14 34.63 9.74 -46.87
N ALA A 15 35.90 9.88 -47.34
CA ALA A 15 36.90 10.71 -46.70
C ALA A 15 36.76 12.16 -47.23
N ILE A 16 36.52 13.10 -46.35
CA ILE A 16 36.62 14.54 -46.66
C ILE A 16 37.80 15.11 -45.88
N ALA A 17 38.83 15.52 -46.59
CA ALA A 17 39.94 16.29 -46.10
C ALA A 17 39.51 17.77 -45.93
N ILE A 18 39.66 18.34 -44.74
CA ILE A 18 39.51 19.77 -44.50
C ILE A 18 40.83 20.30 -43.93
N ALA A 19 41.32 21.34 -44.60
CA ALA A 19 42.57 22.01 -44.36
C ALA A 19 42.63 22.71 -42.98
N THR A 20 43.81 22.62 -42.39
CA THR A 20 44.24 23.28 -41.16
C THR A 20 44.41 24.79 -41.37
N THR A 21 43.72 25.58 -40.58
CA THR A 21 44.19 26.94 -40.19
C THR A 21 44.52 26.93 -38.73
N VAL A 22 45.76 27.08 -38.41
CA VAL A 22 46.30 27.27 -37.06
C VAL A 22 45.98 28.70 -36.60
N VAL A 23 45.19 28.84 -35.55
CA VAL A 23 45.17 30.03 -34.70
C VAL A 23 45.55 29.60 -33.31
N ALA A 24 46.62 30.19 -32.82
CA ALA A 24 47.25 29.90 -31.55
C ALA A 24 46.48 30.41 -30.34
N CYS A 25 46.62 29.70 -29.23
CA CYS A 25 46.53 30.07 -27.82
C CYS A 25 45.22 30.59 -27.28
N LYS A 26 44.56 29.72 -26.44
CA LYS A 26 44.34 30.09 -25.04
C LYS A 26 43.93 28.83 -24.23
N ASP A 27 44.58 28.72 -23.12
CA ASP A 27 44.30 27.97 -21.92
C ASP A 27 43.38 26.74 -22.04
N LYS A 28 43.97 25.57 -21.85
CA LYS A 28 43.29 24.31 -21.58
C LYS A 28 42.58 24.46 -20.22
N GLU A 29 41.28 24.74 -20.22
CA GLU A 29 40.46 24.35 -19.09
C GLU A 29 40.50 22.82 -19.02
N GLU A 30 41.01 22.28 -17.93
CA GLU A 30 40.86 20.88 -17.57
C GLU A 30 39.37 20.54 -17.57
N PRO A 31 38.94 19.37 -18.06
CA PRO A 31 37.57 18.97 -18.00
C PRO A 31 37.17 18.94 -16.51
N GLN A 32 36.33 19.87 -16.08
CA GLN A 32 35.74 19.85 -14.75
C GLN A 32 35.01 18.53 -14.61
N ASN A 33 35.49 17.67 -13.71
CA ASN A 33 34.73 16.50 -13.29
C ASN A 33 33.32 16.98 -12.91
N PRO A 34 32.27 16.30 -13.38
CA PRO A 34 30.92 16.63 -12.95
C PRO A 34 30.90 16.67 -11.42
N PRO A 35 30.24 17.67 -10.82
CA PRO A 35 30.21 17.82 -9.38
C PRO A 35 29.76 16.50 -8.74
N THR A 36 30.60 15.96 -7.86
CA THR A 36 30.27 14.79 -7.07
C THR A 36 28.92 15.03 -6.40
N PRO A 37 27.92 14.16 -6.56
CA PRO A 37 26.64 14.32 -5.90
C PRO A 37 26.88 14.51 -4.39
N PRO A 38 26.20 15.45 -3.75
CA PRO A 38 26.40 15.70 -2.32
C PRO A 38 26.18 14.39 -1.55
N THR A 39 27.16 14.06 -0.72
CA THR A 39 27.06 12.87 0.18
C THR A 39 25.82 13.09 1.07
N PRO A 40 24.89 12.13 1.15
CA PRO A 40 23.76 12.25 2.04
C PRO A 40 24.22 12.55 3.46
N PRO A 41 23.61 13.49 4.18
CA PRO A 41 24.02 13.79 5.55
C PRO A 41 23.91 12.52 6.39
N SER A 42 24.97 12.16 7.11
CA SER A 42 24.99 11.08 8.08
C SER A 42 24.08 11.41 9.27
N GLY A 43 23.44 10.43 9.86
CA GLY A 43 22.55 10.61 11.01
C GLY A 43 21.61 9.44 11.23
N GLU A 44 20.77 9.54 12.24
CA GLU A 44 19.74 8.55 12.48
C GLU A 44 18.69 8.56 11.37
N ALA A 45 18.27 7.38 10.94
CA ALA A 45 17.20 7.26 9.95
C ALA A 45 15.86 7.65 10.58
N THR A 46 15.14 8.51 9.89
CA THR A 46 13.76 8.87 10.25
C THR A 46 12.77 8.34 9.24
N PHE A 47 13.21 8.17 8.00
CA PHE A 47 12.40 7.71 6.88
C PHE A 47 13.07 6.53 6.20
N ASN A 48 12.24 5.61 5.73
CA ASN A 48 12.67 4.45 4.96
C ASN A 48 11.83 4.41 3.68
N VAL A 49 12.48 4.47 2.52
CA VAL A 49 11.81 4.48 1.23
C VAL A 49 11.85 3.09 0.62
N LEU A 50 10.68 2.56 0.29
CA LEU A 50 10.55 1.26 -0.38
C LEU A 50 10.39 1.47 -1.88
N TYR A 51 11.19 0.73 -2.62
CA TYR A 51 11.25 0.73 -4.06
C TYR A 51 11.09 -0.68 -4.61
N ARG A 52 10.43 -0.80 -5.75
CA ARG A 52 10.21 -2.05 -6.44
C ARG A 52 10.51 -1.89 -7.93
N VAL A 53 11.33 -2.77 -8.49
CA VAL A 53 11.53 -2.88 -9.93
C VAL A 53 10.57 -3.92 -10.49
N GLY A 54 9.88 -3.57 -11.56
CA GLY A 54 8.86 -4.42 -12.18
C GLY A 54 7.50 -4.31 -11.49
N HIS A 55 6.44 -4.42 -12.27
CA HIS A 55 5.05 -4.36 -11.81
C HIS A 55 4.37 -5.74 -11.84
N ASP A 56 5.08 -6.77 -12.24
CA ASP A 56 4.64 -8.15 -12.26
C ASP A 56 5.00 -8.92 -10.97
N ARG A 57 4.90 -10.25 -11.00
CA ARG A 57 5.15 -11.11 -9.85
C ARG A 57 6.63 -11.38 -9.56
N THR A 58 7.53 -10.97 -10.42
CA THR A 58 8.98 -11.23 -10.35
C THR A 58 9.78 -9.97 -10.02
N ALA A 59 9.24 -9.12 -9.17
CA ALA A 59 9.84 -7.84 -8.85
C ALA A 59 10.94 -7.94 -7.79
N ASP A 60 11.99 -7.15 -7.96
CA ASP A 60 12.99 -6.91 -6.92
C ASP A 60 12.53 -5.78 -5.99
N TRP A 61 12.75 -5.97 -4.69
CA TRP A 61 12.36 -5.03 -3.64
C TRP A 61 13.60 -4.50 -2.93
N SER A 62 13.68 -3.19 -2.77
CA SER A 62 14.81 -2.52 -2.12
C SER A 62 14.37 -1.42 -1.17
N LEU A 63 15.15 -1.22 -0.11
CA LEU A 63 14.95 -0.18 0.90
C LEU A 63 16.14 0.77 0.95
N GLN A 64 15.88 2.06 1.18
CA GLN A 64 16.89 3.04 1.54
C GLN A 64 16.45 3.87 2.75
N PRO A 65 17.35 4.11 3.72
CA PRO A 65 17.08 4.98 4.87
C PRO A 65 17.46 6.42 4.58
N PHE A 66 16.68 7.35 5.10
CA PHE A 66 16.93 8.79 5.02
C PHE A 66 16.68 9.46 6.36
N ASN A 67 17.45 10.48 6.67
CA ASN A 67 17.10 11.43 7.71
C ASN A 67 16.16 12.53 7.16
N GLU A 68 15.72 13.44 8.01
CA GLU A 68 14.79 14.50 7.63
C GLU A 68 15.35 15.44 6.54
N ALA A 69 16.63 15.72 6.55
CA ALA A 69 17.26 16.52 5.51
C ALA A 69 17.31 15.79 4.16
N GLY A 70 17.71 14.53 4.16
CA GLY A 70 17.83 13.72 2.95
C GLY A 70 16.51 13.41 2.25
N ILE A 71 15.39 13.33 2.98
CA ILE A 71 14.07 13.13 2.37
C ILE A 71 13.52 14.41 1.73
N LYS A 72 14.05 15.60 2.12
CA LYS A 72 13.57 16.90 1.65
C LYS A 72 14.35 17.45 0.46
N VAL A 73 15.61 17.04 0.26
CA VAL A 73 16.48 17.61 -0.78
C VAL A 73 17.27 16.55 -1.53
N GLY A 74 17.74 16.88 -2.72
CA GLY A 74 18.55 15.98 -3.55
C GLY A 74 17.72 15.02 -4.41
N GLU A 75 18.32 13.90 -4.77
CA GLU A 75 17.70 12.86 -5.60
C GLU A 75 17.84 11.48 -4.94
N ILE A 76 16.75 10.76 -4.89
CA ILE A 76 16.68 9.37 -4.42
C ILE A 76 16.81 8.48 -5.65
N SER A 77 17.91 7.73 -5.72
CA SER A 77 18.20 6.74 -6.76
C SER A 77 18.47 5.38 -6.12
N PHE A 78 17.96 4.34 -6.73
CA PHE A 78 18.21 2.95 -6.34
C PHE A 78 19.22 2.23 -7.24
N GLN A 79 19.80 2.90 -8.24
CA GLN A 79 20.83 2.32 -9.11
C GLN A 79 22.09 1.97 -8.31
N GLY A 80 22.34 0.67 -8.12
CA GLY A 80 23.47 0.19 -7.33
C GLY A 80 23.43 0.60 -5.85
N LYS A 81 22.26 1.01 -5.34
CA LYS A 81 22.05 1.47 -3.97
C LYS A 81 20.86 0.78 -3.34
N GLY A 82 20.78 0.90 -2.01
CA GLY A 82 19.70 0.33 -1.23
C GLY A 82 19.98 -1.10 -0.77
N TYR A 83 19.15 -1.57 0.13
CA TYR A 83 19.18 -2.91 0.69
C TYR A 83 18.19 -3.78 -0.07
N ASN A 84 18.69 -4.76 -0.83
CA ASN A 84 17.85 -5.74 -1.54
C ASN A 84 17.22 -6.69 -0.51
N LEU A 85 15.89 -6.84 -0.57
CA LEU A 85 15.15 -7.71 0.35
C LEU A 85 15.27 -9.20 0.00
N GLY A 86 15.90 -9.54 -1.14
CA GLY A 86 16.23 -10.90 -1.53
C GLY A 86 15.03 -11.80 -1.84
N SER A 87 13.87 -11.23 -2.10
CA SER A 87 12.67 -11.98 -2.42
C SER A 87 11.92 -11.34 -3.58
N THR A 88 11.39 -12.19 -4.46
CA THR A 88 10.51 -11.79 -5.58
C THR A 88 9.03 -11.75 -5.18
N ARG A 89 8.69 -12.16 -3.96
CA ARG A 89 7.33 -12.13 -3.42
C ARG A 89 7.07 -10.80 -2.74
N THR A 90 5.81 -10.50 -2.50
CA THR A 90 5.39 -9.28 -1.81
C THR A 90 6.06 -9.19 -0.44
N GLN A 91 6.63 -8.01 -0.18
CA GLN A 91 7.23 -7.66 1.10
C GLN A 91 6.31 -6.67 1.80
N GLN A 92 5.92 -6.93 3.04
CA GLN A 92 5.27 -5.94 3.90
C GLN A 92 6.33 -5.27 4.76
N VAL A 93 6.47 -3.95 4.58
CA VAL A 93 7.45 -3.14 5.30
C VAL A 93 6.72 -2.18 6.24
N PHE A 94 7.24 -1.99 7.41
CA PHE A 94 6.83 -0.96 8.36
C PHE A 94 8.00 -0.57 9.25
N SER A 95 7.96 0.61 9.83
CA SER A 95 9.02 1.09 10.72
C SER A 95 8.48 1.45 12.10
N SER A 96 9.36 1.48 13.09
CA SER A 96 9.08 2.18 14.36
C SER A 96 8.67 3.62 14.08
N HIS A 97 7.98 4.24 15.04
CA HIS A 97 7.48 5.62 14.87
C HIS A 97 8.60 6.61 14.48
N ASN A 98 9.77 6.49 15.11
CA ASN A 98 10.92 7.33 14.81
C ASN A 98 11.76 6.86 13.59
N GLY A 99 11.42 5.76 12.94
CA GLY A 99 12.12 5.22 11.77
C GLY A 99 13.43 4.48 12.06
N SER A 100 13.84 4.34 13.33
CA SER A 100 15.14 3.76 13.73
C SER A 100 15.20 2.23 13.65
N VAL A 101 14.07 1.57 13.49
CA VAL A 101 13.92 0.13 13.27
C VAL A 101 12.95 -0.12 12.13
N VAL A 102 13.29 -1.04 11.25
CA VAL A 102 12.43 -1.47 10.15
C VAL A 102 12.13 -2.95 10.27
N TYR A 103 10.91 -3.30 10.02
CA TYR A 103 10.44 -4.67 9.97
C TYR A 103 10.02 -5.01 8.54
N VAL A 104 10.44 -6.19 8.10
CA VAL A 104 10.11 -6.72 6.76
C VAL A 104 9.48 -8.09 6.93
N TYR A 105 8.26 -8.23 6.47
CA TYR A 105 7.54 -9.50 6.44
C TYR A 105 7.47 -10.03 5.02
N ASP A 106 8.13 -11.17 4.78
CA ASP A 106 8.18 -11.83 3.49
C ASP A 106 6.97 -12.75 3.28
N GLN A 107 6.11 -12.39 2.36
CA GLN A 107 4.94 -13.20 1.97
C GLN A 107 5.28 -14.46 1.15
N GLY A 108 6.54 -14.69 0.80
CA GLY A 108 7.00 -15.93 0.21
C GLY A 108 7.34 -16.99 1.26
N THR A 109 7.92 -16.56 2.37
CA THR A 109 8.47 -17.44 3.41
C THR A 109 7.73 -17.39 4.73
N GLY A 110 7.01 -16.31 5.04
CA GLY A 110 6.44 -16.06 6.37
C GLY A 110 7.49 -15.62 7.41
N GLU A 111 8.68 -15.22 6.97
CA GLU A 111 9.72 -14.67 7.85
C GLU A 111 9.43 -13.20 8.16
N LEU A 112 9.49 -12.83 9.42
CA LEU A 112 9.55 -11.45 9.87
C LEU A 112 10.98 -11.12 10.25
N SER A 113 11.61 -10.19 9.52
CA SER A 113 12.96 -9.71 9.77
C SER A 113 12.93 -8.34 10.46
N LYS A 114 13.87 -8.11 11.40
CA LYS A 114 14.10 -6.82 12.08
C LYS A 114 15.42 -6.24 11.59
N LEU A 115 15.37 -5.02 11.06
CA LEU A 115 16.50 -4.34 10.45
C LEU A 115 16.80 -3.05 11.21
N LYS A 116 18.09 -2.73 11.36
CA LYS A 116 18.57 -1.44 11.87
C LYS A 116 19.10 -0.63 10.69
N PRO A 117 18.51 0.52 10.35
CA PRO A 117 18.98 1.39 9.28
C PRO A 117 20.24 2.18 9.69
N ALA A 118 21.08 2.53 8.70
CA ALA A 118 22.26 3.36 8.86
C ALA A 118 22.37 4.33 7.67
N VAL A 119 22.02 5.59 7.89
CA VAL A 119 22.09 6.63 6.85
C VAL A 119 23.54 6.97 6.52
N GLY A 120 23.87 7.03 5.20
CA GLY A 120 25.21 7.37 4.73
C GLY A 120 26.25 6.26 4.86
N SER A 121 25.86 5.06 5.33
CA SER A 121 26.72 3.88 5.38
C SER A 121 26.71 3.13 4.04
N THR A 122 27.78 2.39 3.75
CA THR A 122 27.80 1.41 2.66
C THR A 122 26.87 0.24 2.94
N GLU A 123 26.77 -0.19 4.18
CA GLU A 123 25.78 -1.14 4.66
C GLU A 123 24.60 -0.36 5.25
N VAL A 124 23.61 -0.06 4.40
CA VAL A 124 22.48 0.80 4.75
C VAL A 124 21.48 0.17 5.73
N TYR A 125 21.51 -1.17 5.90
CA TYR A 125 20.74 -1.91 6.90
C TYR A 125 21.52 -3.10 7.43
N THR A 126 21.43 -3.31 8.73
CA THR A 126 21.91 -4.53 9.39
C THR A 126 20.72 -5.34 9.90
N LYS A 127 20.63 -6.62 9.53
CA LYS A 127 19.61 -7.53 10.07
C LYS A 127 19.98 -7.88 11.52
N ILE A 128 19.15 -7.48 12.47
CA ILE A 128 19.37 -7.66 13.91
C ILE A 128 18.49 -8.76 14.54
N GLY A 129 17.60 -9.35 13.75
CA GLY A 129 16.76 -10.47 14.18
C GLY A 129 15.80 -10.94 13.12
N LYS A 130 15.26 -12.16 13.32
CA LYS A 130 14.21 -12.74 12.48
C LYS A 130 13.42 -13.82 13.21
N ILE A 131 12.16 -14.03 12.82
CA ILE A 131 11.32 -15.15 13.26
C ILE A 131 10.53 -15.74 12.10
N ASP A 132 10.25 -17.05 12.16
CA ASP A 132 9.24 -17.70 11.31
C ASP A 132 7.87 -17.59 12.00
N THR A 133 6.89 -17.04 11.31
CA THR A 133 5.56 -16.81 11.86
C THR A 133 4.52 -17.88 11.49
N LYS A 134 4.88 -18.84 10.64
CA LYS A 134 3.93 -19.80 10.06
C LYS A 134 3.19 -20.61 11.11
N ALA A 135 3.87 -21.08 12.15
CA ALA A 135 3.26 -21.85 13.23
C ALA A 135 2.13 -21.09 13.93
N ALA A 136 2.28 -19.76 14.10
CA ALA A 136 1.25 -18.90 14.69
C ALA A 136 0.08 -18.61 13.74
N LEU A 137 0.20 -18.93 12.46
CA LEU A 137 -0.82 -18.70 11.44
C LEU A 137 -1.34 -20.00 10.82
N ASP A 138 -1.44 -21.07 11.62
CA ASP A 138 -1.94 -22.36 11.18
C ASP A 138 -1.11 -22.95 10.01
N ASN A 139 0.22 -22.91 10.16
CA ASN A 139 1.20 -23.33 9.17
C ASN A 139 1.06 -22.62 7.80
N GLY A 140 0.59 -21.39 7.84
CA GLY A 140 0.42 -20.58 6.63
C GLY A 140 1.02 -19.19 6.72
N ILE A 141 0.86 -18.46 5.66
CA ILE A 141 1.34 -17.08 5.52
C ILE A 141 0.13 -16.16 5.55
N GLY A 142 0.23 -15.05 6.25
CA GLY A 142 -0.82 -14.04 6.37
C GLY A 142 -0.31 -12.64 6.12
N ASN A 143 -0.87 -11.71 6.84
CA ASN A 143 -0.51 -10.30 6.85
C ASN A 143 -0.07 -9.89 8.26
N ILE A 144 0.65 -8.78 8.33
CA ILE A 144 1.13 -8.22 9.59
C ILE A 144 0.82 -6.72 9.65
N ARG A 145 0.50 -6.22 10.85
CA ARG A 145 0.30 -4.80 11.13
C ARG A 145 0.99 -4.41 12.41
N LEU A 146 1.81 -3.38 12.34
CA LEU A 146 2.34 -2.68 13.51
C LEU A 146 1.20 -1.95 14.23
N ILE A 147 1.05 -2.20 15.53
CA ILE A 147 0.09 -1.51 16.38
C ILE A 147 0.77 -0.37 17.13
N ASP A 148 1.94 -0.66 17.67
CA ASP A 148 2.86 0.28 18.30
C ASP A 148 4.31 -0.23 18.13
N ASP A 149 5.30 0.47 18.68
CA ASP A 149 6.71 0.10 18.54
C ASP A 149 7.09 -1.25 19.19
N ASN A 150 6.20 -1.81 20.02
CA ASN A 150 6.42 -3.06 20.74
C ASN A 150 5.56 -4.23 20.23
N THR A 151 4.44 -3.93 19.55
CA THR A 151 3.43 -4.93 19.22
C THR A 151 3.01 -4.86 17.76
N ALA A 152 2.96 -6.02 17.12
CA ALA A 152 2.28 -6.18 15.85
C ALA A 152 1.18 -7.26 15.93
N ILE A 153 0.21 -7.17 15.04
CA ILE A 153 -0.81 -8.18 14.82
C ILE A 153 -0.49 -8.93 13.52
N LEU A 154 -0.33 -10.24 13.65
CA LEU A 154 -0.35 -11.19 12.54
C LEU A 154 -1.78 -11.65 12.33
N TYR A 155 -2.22 -11.72 11.07
CA TYR A 155 -3.56 -12.24 10.76
C TYR A 155 -3.58 -12.94 9.40
N ARG A 156 -4.40 -13.98 9.32
CA ARG A 156 -4.63 -14.75 8.10
C ARG A 156 -6.11 -15.05 7.97
N LEU A 157 -6.67 -14.84 6.79
CA LEU A 157 -8.01 -15.30 6.43
C LEU A 157 -7.89 -16.54 5.57
N ILE A 158 -8.60 -17.60 5.96
CA ILE A 158 -8.72 -18.85 5.22
C ILE A 158 -10.15 -18.97 4.76
N SER A 159 -10.40 -18.71 3.48
CA SER A 159 -11.73 -18.85 2.88
C SER A 159 -11.72 -20.03 1.90
N LYS A 160 -12.62 -20.96 2.08
CA LYS A 160 -12.73 -22.17 1.26
C LYS A 160 -14.14 -22.28 0.69
N VAL A 161 -14.22 -22.58 -0.59
CA VAL A 161 -15.45 -22.98 -1.29
C VAL A 161 -15.29 -24.42 -1.70
N THR A 162 -16.26 -25.25 -1.37
CA THR A 162 -16.30 -26.67 -1.74
C THR A 162 -17.59 -26.93 -2.52
N THR A 163 -17.46 -27.50 -3.69
CA THR A 163 -18.61 -27.87 -4.53
C THR A 163 -18.65 -29.40 -4.65
N GLU A 164 -19.76 -29.98 -4.30
CA GLU A 164 -20.00 -31.42 -4.38
C GLU A 164 -21.13 -31.71 -5.38
N THR A 165 -21.05 -32.83 -6.07
CA THR A 165 -22.10 -33.29 -6.99
C THR A 165 -22.60 -34.65 -6.52
N THR A 166 -23.85 -34.70 -6.11
CA THR A 166 -24.51 -35.93 -5.65
C THR A 166 -25.74 -36.18 -6.51
N ASN A 167 -25.82 -37.35 -7.17
CA ASN A 167 -26.93 -37.72 -8.07
C ASN A 167 -27.20 -36.67 -9.19
N GLY A 168 -26.16 -35.98 -9.67
CA GLY A 168 -26.28 -34.95 -10.70
C GLY A 168 -26.65 -33.55 -10.17
N GLU A 169 -26.97 -33.43 -8.91
CA GLU A 169 -27.21 -32.11 -8.27
C GLU A 169 -25.91 -31.54 -7.67
N VAL A 170 -25.66 -30.28 -7.96
CA VAL A 170 -24.51 -29.56 -7.45
C VAL A 170 -24.92 -28.80 -6.19
N ASP A 171 -24.21 -29.04 -5.09
CA ASP A 171 -24.31 -28.25 -3.88
C ASP A 171 -22.94 -27.65 -3.51
N THR A 172 -22.95 -26.39 -3.14
CA THR A 172 -21.74 -25.65 -2.78
C THR A 172 -21.85 -25.18 -1.33
N THR A 173 -20.75 -25.29 -0.61
CA THR A 173 -20.57 -24.75 0.74
C THR A 173 -19.42 -23.77 0.76
N ALA A 174 -19.42 -22.84 1.71
CA ALA A 174 -18.30 -21.91 1.95
C ALA A 174 -18.01 -21.82 3.44
N THR A 175 -16.73 -21.63 3.75
CA THR A 175 -16.28 -21.35 5.12
C THR A 175 -15.29 -20.18 5.11
N SER A 176 -15.22 -19.45 6.21
CA SER A 176 -14.22 -18.39 6.40
C SER A 176 -13.70 -18.46 7.84
N THR A 177 -12.40 -18.62 8.00
CA THR A 177 -11.75 -18.69 9.30
C THR A 177 -10.65 -17.65 9.37
N ALA A 178 -10.70 -16.79 10.37
CA ALA A 178 -9.61 -15.86 10.69
C ALA A 178 -8.69 -16.47 11.75
N VAL A 179 -7.39 -16.36 11.54
CA VAL A 179 -6.34 -16.74 12.47
C VAL A 179 -5.58 -15.48 12.86
N ILE A 180 -5.45 -15.19 14.15
CA ILE A 180 -4.81 -13.97 14.65
C ILE A 180 -3.82 -14.31 15.76
N ALA A 181 -2.64 -13.65 15.73
CA ALA A 181 -1.64 -13.73 16.78
C ALA A 181 -1.00 -12.36 17.04
N LYS A 182 -0.52 -12.15 18.26
CA LYS A 182 0.31 -10.99 18.62
C LYS A 182 1.77 -11.33 18.45
N VAL A 183 2.54 -10.37 17.96
CA VAL A 183 4.00 -10.41 17.90
C VAL A 183 4.55 -9.41 18.91
N ASP A 184 5.45 -9.86 19.76
CA ASP A 184 6.33 -8.99 20.54
C ASP A 184 7.49 -8.55 19.64
N LEU A 185 7.51 -7.30 19.26
CA LEU A 185 8.53 -6.72 18.37
C LEU A 185 9.83 -6.38 19.11
N GLN A 186 9.78 -6.22 20.43
CA GLN A 186 10.95 -5.94 21.24
C GLN A 186 11.84 -7.18 21.30
N ASN A 187 11.24 -8.32 21.69
CA ASN A 187 11.92 -9.60 21.80
C ASN A 187 11.93 -10.40 20.49
N LEU A 188 11.20 -9.93 19.49
CA LEU A 188 10.98 -10.59 18.20
C LEU A 188 10.48 -12.03 18.39
N THR A 189 9.35 -12.17 19.09
CA THR A 189 8.73 -13.46 19.39
C THR A 189 7.24 -13.47 19.06
N VAL A 190 6.73 -14.64 18.75
CA VAL A 190 5.30 -14.91 18.60
C VAL A 190 4.94 -16.16 19.39
N ASN A 191 3.92 -16.05 20.24
CA ASN A 191 3.46 -17.19 21.02
C ASN A 191 2.31 -17.90 20.28
N ALA A 192 2.62 -19.02 19.62
CA ALA A 192 1.64 -19.81 18.89
C ALA A 192 0.49 -20.33 19.79
N ALA A 193 0.76 -20.55 21.08
CA ALA A 193 -0.28 -20.97 22.03
C ALA A 193 -1.32 -19.87 22.33
N GLN A 194 -0.99 -18.61 22.03
CA GLN A 194 -1.92 -17.48 22.14
C GLN A 194 -2.63 -17.12 20.83
N THR A 195 -2.42 -17.91 19.78
CA THR A 195 -3.13 -17.77 18.52
C THR A 195 -4.63 -17.99 18.72
N LYS A 196 -5.43 -17.08 18.16
CA LYS A 196 -6.90 -17.17 18.17
C LYS A 196 -7.41 -17.53 16.79
N LYS A 197 -8.41 -18.42 16.76
CA LYS A 197 -9.13 -18.80 15.53
C LYS A 197 -10.60 -18.45 15.68
N PHE A 198 -11.16 -17.83 14.65
CA PHE A 198 -12.56 -17.40 14.62
C PHE A 198 -13.22 -17.90 13.33
N ASN A 199 -14.35 -18.56 13.47
CA ASN A 199 -15.20 -18.90 12.35
C ASN A 199 -16.05 -17.67 12.01
N LEU A 200 -15.77 -17.05 10.87
CA LEU A 200 -16.47 -15.85 10.46
C LEU A 200 -17.83 -16.19 9.84
N PRO A 201 -18.84 -15.30 9.94
CA PRO A 201 -20.19 -15.57 9.47
C PRO A 201 -20.25 -15.92 7.98
N VAL A 202 -21.08 -16.91 7.69
CA VAL A 202 -21.50 -17.31 6.34
C VAL A 202 -23.04 -17.26 6.30
N ALA A 203 -23.59 -16.44 5.41
CA ALA A 203 -25.03 -16.37 5.21
C ALA A 203 -25.44 -17.18 3.99
N THR A 204 -26.29 -18.19 4.20
CA THR A 204 -26.74 -19.12 3.15
C THR A 204 -28.22 -18.94 2.90
N THR A 205 -28.60 -18.77 1.64
CA THR A 205 -29.98 -18.82 1.14
C THR A 205 -30.19 -20.11 0.33
N SER A 206 -31.39 -20.33 -0.20
CA SER A 206 -31.64 -21.44 -1.14
C SER A 206 -30.83 -21.33 -2.44
N LYS A 207 -30.38 -20.12 -2.82
CA LYS A 207 -29.73 -19.86 -4.12
C LYS A 207 -28.27 -19.43 -3.99
N THR A 208 -27.90 -18.74 -2.92
CA THR A 208 -26.60 -18.07 -2.81
C THR A 208 -25.95 -18.27 -1.43
N ILE A 209 -24.65 -18.07 -1.37
CA ILE A 209 -23.85 -18.07 -0.16
C ILE A 209 -23.03 -16.78 -0.14
N LEU A 210 -23.17 -16.00 0.94
CA LEU A 210 -22.37 -14.80 1.23
C LEU A 210 -21.33 -15.15 2.31
N TYR A 211 -20.06 -14.97 2.03
CA TYR A 211 -18.97 -15.31 2.96
C TYR A 211 -17.83 -14.28 2.92
N VAL A 212 -17.05 -14.20 3.99
CA VAL A 212 -15.92 -13.26 4.11
C VAL A 212 -14.75 -13.73 3.24
N THR A 213 -14.21 -12.83 2.42
CA THR A 213 -13.11 -13.09 1.49
C THR A 213 -11.92 -12.18 1.65
N GLY A 214 -12.04 -11.16 2.50
CA GLY A 214 -10.95 -10.23 2.78
C GLY A 214 -11.10 -9.61 4.16
N LEU A 215 -9.98 -9.46 4.84
CA LEU A 215 -9.80 -8.61 6.01
C LEU A 215 -8.77 -7.56 5.66
N ASP A 216 -9.07 -6.31 5.94
CA ASP A 216 -8.15 -5.20 5.74
C ASP A 216 -7.21 -5.02 6.93
N ILE A 217 -6.28 -4.10 6.82
CA ILE A 217 -5.31 -3.77 7.85
C ILE A 217 -6.04 -3.34 9.13
N PRO A 218 -5.77 -3.98 10.28
CA PRO A 218 -6.45 -3.64 11.51
C PRO A 218 -5.96 -2.33 12.14
N VAL A 219 -6.84 -1.73 12.93
CA VAL A 219 -6.52 -0.59 13.78
C VAL A 219 -7.03 -0.84 15.20
N VAL A 220 -6.27 -0.34 16.19
CA VAL A 220 -6.68 -0.36 17.60
C VAL A 220 -7.25 1.01 17.99
N ALA A 221 -8.43 1.00 18.56
CA ALA A 221 -9.04 2.20 19.14
C ALA A 221 -10.00 1.80 20.30
N ASN A 222 -9.99 2.58 21.36
CA ASN A 222 -10.91 2.43 22.49
C ASN A 222 -10.98 0.99 23.05
N GLY A 223 -9.82 0.32 23.17
CA GLY A 223 -9.73 -1.05 23.68
C GLY A 223 -10.28 -2.13 22.71
N LYS A 224 -10.47 -1.81 21.46
CA LYS A 224 -10.93 -2.72 20.41
C LYS A 224 -9.98 -2.75 19.23
N LEU A 225 -9.94 -3.89 18.56
CA LEU A 225 -9.24 -4.12 17.29
C LEU A 225 -10.28 -4.23 16.17
N TYR A 226 -10.19 -3.37 15.16
CA TYR A 226 -11.13 -3.29 14.05
C TYR A 226 -10.49 -3.74 12.77
N PHE A 227 -11.18 -4.60 12.01
CA PHE A 227 -10.81 -4.97 10.65
C PHE A 227 -11.90 -4.54 9.68
N GLY A 228 -11.55 -3.94 8.56
CA GLY A 228 -12.45 -3.83 7.43
C GLY A 228 -12.71 -5.20 6.81
N VAL A 229 -13.85 -5.36 6.17
CA VAL A 229 -14.33 -6.67 5.67
C VAL A 229 -14.73 -6.58 4.22
N ALA A 230 -14.29 -7.55 3.43
CA ALA A 230 -14.84 -7.83 2.10
C ALA A 230 -15.54 -9.19 2.11
N LYS A 231 -16.68 -9.26 1.43
CA LYS A 231 -17.47 -10.48 1.27
C LYS A 231 -17.67 -10.76 -0.22
N ASN A 232 -17.76 -12.04 -0.58
CA ASN A 232 -18.22 -12.48 -1.90
C ASN A 232 -19.52 -13.25 -1.77
N GLU A 233 -20.39 -13.10 -2.77
CA GLU A 233 -21.56 -13.93 -2.93
C GLU A 233 -21.36 -14.90 -4.10
N ILE A 234 -21.73 -16.17 -3.90
CA ILE A 234 -21.64 -17.23 -4.91
C ILE A 234 -22.98 -17.94 -5.05
N PHE A 235 -23.25 -18.51 -6.23
CA PHE A 235 -24.39 -19.40 -6.44
C PHE A 235 -24.13 -20.77 -5.85
N ARG A 236 -25.08 -21.32 -5.10
CA ARG A 236 -24.99 -22.69 -4.56
C ARG A 236 -24.90 -23.74 -5.65
N SER A 237 -25.65 -23.57 -6.71
CA SER A 237 -25.74 -24.54 -7.82
C SER A 237 -24.47 -24.59 -8.68
N THR A 238 -23.53 -23.68 -8.56
CA THR A 238 -22.35 -23.63 -9.46
C THR A 238 -21.04 -23.27 -8.75
N GLY A 239 -21.07 -22.76 -7.54
CA GLY A 239 -19.91 -22.19 -6.85
C GLY A 239 -19.33 -20.92 -7.51
N LYS A 240 -19.93 -20.44 -8.59
CA LYS A 240 -19.47 -19.24 -9.29
C LYS A 240 -19.94 -17.97 -8.57
N LYS A 241 -19.13 -16.92 -8.64
CA LYS A 241 -19.52 -15.62 -8.10
C LYS A 241 -20.78 -15.11 -8.77
N THR A 242 -21.70 -14.55 -7.99
CA THR A 242 -22.83 -13.79 -8.53
C THR A 242 -22.27 -12.56 -9.25
N GLU A 243 -22.90 -12.15 -10.33
CA GLU A 243 -22.54 -10.88 -10.97
C GLU A 243 -22.87 -9.74 -10.02
N GLY A 244 -21.91 -8.91 -9.74
CA GLY A 244 -22.02 -7.74 -8.90
C GLY A 244 -21.03 -6.69 -9.34
N ASP A 245 -21.24 -5.45 -8.91
CA ASP A 245 -20.29 -4.38 -9.10
C ASP A 245 -18.95 -4.78 -8.45
N LYS A 246 -17.88 -4.66 -9.21
CA LYS A 246 -16.55 -5.11 -8.81
C LYS A 246 -15.94 -4.24 -7.70
N LEU A 247 -16.42 -3.01 -7.53
CA LEU A 247 -15.98 -2.10 -6.49
C LEU A 247 -16.95 -2.07 -5.30
N GLN A 248 -18.24 -1.94 -5.55
CA GLN A 248 -19.21 -1.77 -4.48
C GLN A 248 -19.58 -3.07 -3.81
N GLY A 249 -19.55 -4.17 -4.54
CA GLY A 249 -20.07 -5.43 -4.06
C GLY A 249 -21.57 -5.33 -3.72
N LYS A 250 -22.19 -6.46 -3.39
CA LYS A 250 -23.58 -6.47 -2.88
C LYS A 250 -23.64 -6.31 -1.36
N ASN A 251 -22.51 -5.95 -0.76
CA ASN A 251 -22.29 -6.00 0.67
C ASN A 251 -22.56 -4.67 1.35
N GLU A 252 -23.13 -4.73 2.51
CA GLU A 252 -23.16 -3.61 3.45
C GLU A 252 -21.75 -3.33 3.96
N ALA A 253 -21.43 -2.06 4.19
CA ALA A 253 -20.20 -1.69 4.83
C ALA A 253 -20.15 -2.31 6.23
N CYS A 254 -19.10 -3.06 6.52
CA CYS A 254 -18.99 -3.71 7.82
C CYS A 254 -17.54 -3.76 8.33
N SER A 255 -17.40 -3.88 9.64
CA SER A 255 -16.15 -4.13 10.32
C SER A 255 -16.26 -5.33 11.24
N TRP A 256 -15.21 -6.13 11.30
CA TRP A 256 -15.05 -7.18 12.29
C TRP A 256 -14.26 -6.61 13.47
N VAL A 257 -14.75 -6.81 14.68
CA VAL A 257 -14.27 -6.14 15.89
C VAL A 257 -13.97 -7.16 16.97
N LEU A 258 -12.83 -7.02 17.65
CA LEU A 258 -12.45 -7.83 18.80
C LEU A 258 -12.05 -6.94 19.98
N ASP A 259 -12.11 -7.47 21.18
CA ASP A 259 -11.48 -6.82 22.34
C ASP A 259 -9.96 -6.84 22.20
N TYR A 260 -9.32 -5.75 22.55
CA TYR A 260 -7.86 -5.63 22.54
C TYR A 260 -7.37 -5.22 23.95
N PRO A 261 -6.33 -5.82 24.48
CA PRO A 261 -5.36 -6.72 23.83
C PRO A 261 -5.69 -8.23 23.93
N SER A 262 -6.84 -8.63 24.46
CA SER A 262 -7.19 -10.04 24.72
C SER A 262 -7.49 -10.84 23.47
N LEU A 263 -7.82 -10.18 22.34
CA LEU A 263 -8.30 -10.80 21.11
C LEU A 263 -9.46 -11.77 21.37
N SER A 264 -10.49 -11.29 22.07
CA SER A 264 -11.70 -12.04 22.45
C SER A 264 -12.95 -11.29 22.03
N ASN A 265 -14.14 -11.90 22.26
CA ASN A 265 -15.44 -11.26 22.07
C ASN A 265 -15.61 -10.65 20.67
N ASP A 266 -15.41 -11.48 19.64
CA ASP A 266 -15.55 -11.03 18.27
C ASP A 266 -17.00 -10.70 17.90
N ASN A 267 -17.18 -9.65 17.12
CA ASN A 267 -18.46 -9.17 16.65
C ASN A 267 -18.33 -8.52 15.27
N PHE A 268 -19.43 -8.50 14.52
CA PHE A 268 -19.57 -7.75 13.29
C PHE A 268 -20.49 -6.55 13.49
N ILE A 269 -19.99 -5.38 13.17
CA ILE A 269 -20.80 -4.17 13.09
C ILE A 269 -21.02 -3.80 11.62
N THR A 270 -22.22 -3.36 11.29
CA THR A 270 -22.62 -3.07 9.90
C THR A 270 -23.28 -1.71 9.76
N ASN A 271 -23.12 -1.10 8.59
CA ASN A 271 -23.93 0.04 8.15
C ASN A 271 -24.78 -0.39 6.96
N ALA A 272 -26.03 -0.76 7.23
CA ALA A 272 -26.95 -1.27 6.20
C ALA A 272 -27.31 -0.24 5.13
N ALA A 273 -27.20 1.05 5.42
CA ALA A 273 -27.48 2.14 4.48
C ALA A 273 -26.39 2.29 3.42
N VAL A 274 -25.16 1.84 3.70
CA VAL A 274 -24.02 2.00 2.81
C VAL A 274 -23.64 0.66 2.19
N LYS A 275 -23.65 0.59 0.87
CA LYS A 275 -23.10 -0.53 0.12
C LYS A 275 -21.63 -0.25 -0.19
N GLY A 276 -20.78 -1.25 -0.07
CA GLY A 276 -19.37 -1.15 -0.39
C GLY A 276 -18.50 -1.95 0.58
N ALA A 277 -17.47 -2.61 0.04
CA ALA A 277 -16.50 -3.33 0.85
C ALA A 277 -15.62 -2.34 1.62
N THR A 278 -15.37 -2.62 2.88
CA THR A 278 -14.47 -1.86 3.76
C THR A 278 -13.08 -2.48 3.85
N ALA A 279 -12.86 -3.57 3.14
CA ALA A 279 -11.56 -4.18 2.93
C ALA A 279 -11.28 -4.37 1.46
N ARG A 280 -10.02 -4.28 1.11
CA ARG A 280 -9.52 -4.72 -0.18
C ARG A 280 -8.74 -6.02 0.01
N PRO A 281 -9.14 -7.12 -0.66
CA PRO A 281 -8.33 -8.33 -0.64
C PRO A 281 -6.90 -8.01 -1.08
N ASN A 282 -5.92 -8.44 -0.28
CA ASN A 282 -4.49 -8.18 -0.51
C ASN A 282 -4.05 -6.71 -0.39
N SER A 283 -4.72 -5.90 0.41
CA SER A 283 -4.17 -4.60 0.82
C SER A 283 -3.05 -4.82 1.85
N PHE A 284 -1.85 -4.29 1.57
CA PHE A 284 -0.68 -4.52 2.41
C PHE A 284 -0.22 -3.27 3.15
N TYR A 285 -0.52 -2.09 2.63
CA TYR A 285 -0.06 -0.81 3.17
C TYR A 285 -1.16 0.25 3.27
N GLY A 286 -2.23 0.10 2.51
CA GLY A 286 -3.33 1.03 2.57
C GLY A 286 -3.96 0.98 3.96
N LEU A 287 -3.89 2.09 4.70
CA LEU A 287 -4.63 2.24 5.93
C LEU A 287 -6.06 2.55 5.57
N SER A 288 -6.99 1.70 6.01
CA SER A 288 -8.41 1.98 5.81
C SER A 288 -9.02 2.80 6.95
N TYR A 289 -8.28 2.98 8.06
CA TYR A 289 -8.78 3.61 9.28
C TYR A 289 -7.91 4.74 9.79
N GLY A 290 -8.56 5.79 10.31
CA GLY A 290 -7.96 6.83 11.12
C GLY A 290 -8.69 7.00 12.44
N VAL A 291 -7.98 7.35 13.51
CA VAL A 291 -8.57 7.59 14.83
C VAL A 291 -8.56 9.09 15.13
N TYR A 292 -9.72 9.67 15.38
CA TYR A 292 -9.86 11.08 15.71
C TYR A 292 -11.05 11.31 16.65
N ASN A 293 -10.85 12.07 17.72
CA ASN A 293 -11.86 12.41 18.72
C ASN A 293 -12.66 11.17 19.19
N ASN A 294 -11.94 10.13 19.63
CA ASN A 294 -12.50 8.85 20.09
C ASN A 294 -13.41 8.13 19.10
N SER A 295 -13.36 8.51 17.83
CA SER A 295 -14.06 7.85 16.74
C SER A 295 -13.09 7.29 15.72
N LEU A 296 -13.49 6.21 15.05
CA LEU A 296 -12.80 5.70 13.89
C LEU A 296 -13.44 6.26 12.62
N TYR A 297 -12.58 6.62 11.68
CA TYR A 297 -12.97 6.96 10.32
C TYR A 297 -12.28 6.00 9.36
N HIS A 298 -13.02 5.48 8.42
CA HIS A 298 -12.46 4.59 7.41
C HIS A 298 -13.18 4.75 6.07
N THR A 299 -12.60 4.19 5.01
CA THR A 299 -13.17 4.28 3.68
C THR A 299 -13.74 2.95 3.20
N THR A 300 -14.75 3.03 2.34
CA THR A 300 -15.09 1.94 1.43
C THR A 300 -14.22 2.01 0.17
N ILE A 301 -14.12 0.91 -0.56
CA ILE A 301 -13.32 0.87 -1.81
C ILE A 301 -13.86 1.86 -2.85
N ASP A 302 -15.16 2.09 -2.89
CA ASP A 302 -15.84 2.99 -3.84
C ASP A 302 -15.87 4.46 -3.37
N GLY A 303 -15.10 4.80 -2.32
CA GLY A 303 -14.81 6.18 -1.96
C GLY A 303 -15.77 6.84 -0.99
N LYS A 304 -16.40 6.09 -0.09
CA LYS A 304 -17.15 6.68 1.01
C LYS A 304 -16.33 6.68 2.28
N VAL A 305 -16.31 7.79 3.02
CA VAL A 305 -15.76 7.85 4.38
C VAL A 305 -16.88 7.65 5.38
N LEU A 306 -16.72 6.67 6.26
CA LEU A 306 -17.65 6.30 7.32
C LEU A 306 -17.04 6.56 8.68
N LYS A 307 -17.91 6.68 9.70
CA LYS A 307 -17.50 6.91 11.08
C LYS A 307 -18.04 5.80 12.00
N ILE A 308 -17.20 5.34 12.90
CA ILE A 308 -17.58 4.43 14.00
C ILE A 308 -17.36 5.17 15.30
N THR A 309 -18.41 5.25 16.12
CA THR A 309 -18.38 5.87 17.45
C THR A 309 -19.00 4.90 18.46
N ASN A 310 -18.40 4.75 19.64
CA ASN A 310 -18.87 3.84 20.69
C ASN A 310 -19.12 2.39 20.18
N GLY A 311 -18.27 1.91 19.27
CA GLY A 311 -18.35 0.54 18.76
C GLY A 311 -19.44 0.29 17.72
N SER A 312 -20.11 1.32 17.20
CA SER A 312 -21.15 1.22 16.18
C SER A 312 -20.96 2.25 15.07
N TYR A 313 -21.45 1.95 13.87
CA TYR A 313 -21.48 2.95 12.79
C TYR A 313 -22.41 4.11 13.14
N ASP A 314 -21.91 5.32 12.96
CA ASP A 314 -22.69 6.55 12.98
C ASP A 314 -23.40 6.70 11.63
N THR A 315 -24.67 6.31 11.54
CA THR A 315 -25.43 6.33 10.28
C THR A 315 -25.78 7.74 9.79
N SER A 316 -25.52 8.77 10.61
CA SER A 316 -25.66 10.18 10.22
C SER A 316 -24.40 10.76 9.57
N TYR A 317 -23.30 9.99 9.60
CA TYR A 317 -22.02 10.42 9.07
C TYR A 317 -21.62 9.64 7.84
N GLU A 318 -21.52 10.33 6.72
CA GLU A 318 -20.96 9.85 5.46
C GLU A 318 -20.31 11.02 4.73
N ILE A 319 -19.18 10.77 4.06
CA ILE A 319 -18.62 11.65 3.01
C ILE A 319 -18.51 10.80 1.74
N ASP A 320 -19.24 11.15 0.71
CA ASP A 320 -19.03 10.61 -0.64
C ASP A 320 -17.91 11.39 -1.31
N LEU A 321 -16.72 10.81 -1.39
CA LEU A 321 -15.52 11.47 -1.91
C LEU A 321 -15.62 11.80 -3.39
N LYS A 322 -16.39 11.02 -4.16
CA LYS A 322 -16.68 11.34 -5.54
C LYS A 322 -17.37 12.70 -5.65
N THR A 323 -18.47 12.86 -4.92
CA THR A 323 -19.25 14.10 -4.90
C THR A 323 -18.49 15.25 -4.26
N ALA A 324 -17.88 15.00 -3.10
CA ALA A 324 -17.15 16.03 -2.34
C ALA A 324 -15.96 16.63 -3.08
N ALA A 325 -15.28 15.84 -3.94
CA ALA A 325 -14.15 16.27 -4.75
C ALA A 325 -14.51 16.58 -6.22
N GLY A 326 -15.78 16.51 -6.59
CA GLY A 326 -16.27 16.88 -7.92
C GLY A 326 -15.86 15.93 -9.05
N PHE A 327 -15.77 14.62 -8.80
CA PHE A 327 -15.49 13.65 -9.85
C PHE A 327 -16.78 13.32 -10.64
N PRO A 328 -16.69 13.22 -11.97
CA PRO A 328 -17.84 12.82 -12.79
C PRO A 328 -18.20 11.33 -12.60
N ASP A 329 -17.17 10.49 -12.41
CA ASP A 329 -17.29 9.04 -12.34
C ASP A 329 -16.83 8.49 -10.98
N THR A 330 -17.16 7.22 -10.72
CA THR A 330 -16.74 6.52 -9.52
C THR A 330 -15.22 6.43 -9.46
N ILE A 331 -14.67 6.66 -8.26
CA ILE A 331 -13.25 6.47 -7.94
C ILE A 331 -13.08 5.24 -7.05
N ALA A 332 -11.90 4.64 -7.09
CA ALA A 332 -11.49 3.63 -6.12
C ALA A 332 -10.52 4.25 -5.13
N VAL A 333 -10.82 4.19 -3.84
CA VAL A 333 -9.89 4.58 -2.79
C VAL A 333 -8.92 3.44 -2.55
N MET A 334 -7.62 3.77 -2.54
CA MET A 334 -6.52 2.80 -2.46
C MET A 334 -5.81 2.84 -1.10
N GLY A 335 -5.94 3.92 -0.36
CA GLY A 335 -5.40 4.12 0.99
C GLY A 335 -5.96 5.36 1.64
N PHE A 336 -6.01 5.36 2.97
CA PHE A 336 -6.51 6.46 3.78
C PHE A 336 -5.52 6.75 4.91
N PHE A 337 -5.04 7.98 5.00
CA PHE A 337 -3.97 8.41 5.90
C PHE A 337 -4.46 9.58 6.75
N TYR A 338 -4.84 9.30 7.99
CA TYR A 338 -5.16 10.34 8.95
C TYR A 338 -3.88 11.05 9.41
N VAL A 339 -3.90 12.38 9.50
CA VAL A 339 -2.75 13.17 9.93
C VAL A 339 -3.00 13.82 11.29
N ASN A 340 -3.86 14.83 11.35
CA ASN A 340 -4.20 15.54 12.60
C ASN A 340 -5.45 16.42 12.42
N ASN A 341 -6.01 16.91 13.52
CA ASN A 341 -7.08 17.92 13.57
C ASN A 341 -8.28 17.63 12.64
N GLY A 342 -8.60 16.36 12.42
CA GLY A 342 -9.68 15.97 11.51
C GLY A 342 -9.28 15.99 10.03
N ILE A 343 -8.01 16.14 9.70
CA ILE A 343 -7.52 16.12 8.32
C ILE A 343 -6.91 14.76 8.01
N ALA A 344 -7.36 14.18 6.92
CA ALA A 344 -6.85 12.95 6.33
C ALA A 344 -6.52 13.17 4.85
N TYR A 345 -5.74 12.24 4.30
CA TYR A 345 -5.48 12.15 2.88
C TYR A 345 -5.88 10.76 2.38
N ALA A 346 -6.30 10.69 1.12
CA ALA A 346 -6.56 9.41 0.47
C ALA A 346 -5.94 9.39 -0.92
N ASN A 347 -5.25 8.31 -1.24
CA ASN A 347 -4.90 8.04 -2.62
C ASN A 347 -6.09 7.35 -3.31
N TYR A 348 -6.40 7.84 -4.49
CA TYR A 348 -7.48 7.30 -5.31
C TYR A 348 -6.96 6.87 -6.69
N SER A 349 -7.72 6.03 -7.35
CA SER A 349 -7.52 5.70 -8.76
C SER A 349 -8.83 5.83 -9.53
N LEU A 350 -8.77 6.26 -10.77
CA LEU A 350 -9.94 6.24 -11.65
C LEU A 350 -10.35 4.80 -11.97
N VAL A 351 -11.60 4.65 -12.32
CA VAL A 351 -12.22 3.36 -12.63
C VAL A 351 -12.68 3.39 -14.08
N THR A 352 -12.44 2.31 -14.80
CA THR A 352 -12.94 2.15 -16.19
C THR A 352 -14.45 1.98 -16.21
N ASP A 353 -15.09 2.20 -17.37
CA ASP A 353 -16.54 1.96 -17.62
C ASP A 353 -17.01 0.56 -17.19
N LYS A 354 -16.07 -0.41 -17.09
CA LYS A 354 -16.34 -1.77 -16.63
C LYS A 354 -16.15 -1.97 -15.11
N GLY A 355 -16.03 -0.90 -14.34
CA GLY A 355 -15.85 -0.95 -12.89
C GLY A 355 -14.48 -1.52 -12.45
N LYS A 356 -13.46 -1.45 -13.29
CA LYS A 356 -12.09 -1.89 -12.95
C LYS A 356 -11.21 -0.68 -12.67
N VAL A 357 -10.38 -0.78 -11.64
CA VAL A 357 -9.31 0.18 -11.39
C VAL A 357 -8.33 0.17 -12.56
N VAL A 358 -7.92 1.36 -13.02
CA VAL A 358 -6.96 1.49 -14.11
C VAL A 358 -5.62 0.85 -13.73
N GLY A 359 -4.97 0.24 -14.72
CA GLY A 359 -3.67 -0.42 -14.55
C GLY A 359 -2.50 0.56 -14.71
N TYR A 360 -1.28 0.00 -14.66
CA TYR A 360 -0.02 0.74 -14.81
C TYR A 360 0.05 1.51 -16.13
N ASP A 361 -0.29 0.87 -17.25
CA ASP A 361 -0.18 1.46 -18.59
C ASP A 361 -1.15 2.63 -18.82
N ASN A 362 -2.23 2.68 -18.06
CA ASN A 362 -3.24 3.74 -18.10
C ASN A 362 -3.34 4.44 -16.74
N ALA A 363 -2.21 4.68 -16.11
CA ALA A 363 -2.11 5.23 -14.77
C ALA A 363 -2.89 6.55 -14.63
N ALA A 364 -3.85 6.58 -13.70
CA ALA A 364 -4.73 7.71 -13.46
C ALA A 364 -5.12 7.77 -11.98
N SER A 365 -4.12 7.79 -11.13
CA SER A 365 -4.28 7.97 -9.68
C SER A 365 -3.98 9.40 -9.26
N GLY A 366 -4.41 9.76 -8.06
CA GLY A 366 -4.10 11.03 -7.43
C GLY A 366 -4.32 10.99 -5.94
N VAL A 367 -4.25 12.16 -5.30
CA VAL A 367 -4.39 12.33 -3.85
C VAL A 367 -5.51 13.31 -3.55
N LEU A 368 -6.34 12.97 -2.58
CA LEU A 368 -7.35 13.84 -1.97
C LEU A 368 -6.88 14.31 -0.60
N ARG A 369 -7.13 15.57 -0.26
CA ARG A 369 -7.18 16.07 1.10
C ARG A 369 -8.64 16.03 1.57
N ILE A 370 -8.88 15.48 2.75
CA ILE A 370 -10.22 15.27 3.31
C ILE A 370 -10.29 16.00 4.64
N ASP A 371 -11.31 16.83 4.83
CA ASP A 371 -11.67 17.41 6.11
C ASP A 371 -12.87 16.65 6.69
N LEU A 372 -12.60 15.87 7.74
CA LEU A 372 -13.59 15.01 8.39
C LEU A 372 -14.64 15.80 9.16
N ASN A 373 -14.31 17.02 9.61
CA ASN A 373 -15.24 17.87 10.35
C ASN A 373 -16.17 18.62 9.39
N ALA A 374 -15.61 19.24 8.35
CA ALA A 374 -16.37 19.96 7.34
C ALA A 374 -17.05 19.04 6.33
N LYS A 375 -16.73 17.75 6.32
CA LYS A 375 -17.19 16.75 5.34
C LYS A 375 -16.89 17.16 3.88
N THR A 376 -15.70 17.69 3.64
CA THR A 376 -15.27 18.14 2.31
C THR A 376 -14.02 17.38 1.84
N ALA A 377 -13.81 17.36 0.54
CA ALA A 377 -12.60 16.82 -0.07
C ALA A 377 -12.08 17.73 -1.18
N VAL A 378 -10.76 17.84 -1.29
CA VAL A 378 -10.08 18.63 -2.31
C VAL A 378 -9.15 17.71 -3.09
N LYS A 379 -9.32 17.70 -4.42
CA LYS A 379 -8.38 17.04 -5.32
C LYS A 379 -7.09 17.85 -5.40
N LEU A 380 -5.95 17.24 -5.04
CA LEU A 380 -4.67 17.93 -5.04
C LEU A 380 -4.03 17.93 -6.44
N ASN A 381 -3.29 19.00 -6.75
CA ASN A 381 -2.57 19.19 -8.00
C ASN A 381 -1.25 18.38 -8.04
N VAL A 382 -1.34 17.08 -7.77
CA VAL A 382 -0.22 16.16 -7.93
C VAL A 382 -0.02 15.79 -9.40
N PRO A 383 1.15 15.24 -9.81
CA PRO A 383 1.39 14.89 -11.20
C PRO A 383 0.33 13.95 -11.77
N ALA A 384 0.12 14.02 -13.09
CA ALA A 384 -0.64 13.02 -13.82
C ALA A 384 0.16 11.70 -13.96
N LYS A 385 -0.49 10.67 -14.50
CA LYS A 385 0.11 9.34 -14.76
C LYS A 385 0.72 8.67 -13.53
N LEU A 386 0.17 8.95 -12.35
CA LEU A 386 0.50 8.21 -11.13
C LEU A 386 -0.24 6.87 -11.13
N TRP A 387 0.46 5.81 -10.73
CA TRP A 387 -0.12 4.52 -10.44
C TRP A 387 0.01 4.23 -8.94
N LEU A 388 -0.89 4.78 -8.15
CA LEU A 388 -0.98 4.57 -6.71
C LEU A 388 -1.94 3.40 -6.46
N ASN A 389 -1.38 2.26 -6.16
CA ASN A 389 -2.16 1.07 -5.87
C ASN A 389 -2.25 0.83 -4.35
N PHE A 390 -2.89 -0.27 -3.96
CA PHE A 390 -3.03 -0.68 -2.55
C PHE A 390 -1.72 -1.08 -1.87
N TYR A 391 -0.59 -1.02 -2.55
CA TYR A 391 0.76 -1.15 -1.95
C TYR A 391 1.36 0.20 -1.56
N GLN A 392 0.72 1.32 -1.88
CA GLN A 392 1.26 2.63 -1.58
C GLN A 392 1.16 2.92 -0.08
N ALA A 393 2.31 3.15 0.56
CA ALA A 393 2.41 3.62 1.93
C ALA A 393 2.86 5.08 2.00
N ALA A 394 2.53 5.74 3.11
CA ALA A 394 2.96 7.09 3.42
C ALA A 394 3.18 7.23 4.93
N LYS A 395 4.13 8.07 5.32
CA LYS A 395 4.48 8.31 6.72
C LYS A 395 3.93 9.65 7.20
N VAL A 396 3.26 9.63 8.33
CA VAL A 396 2.94 10.84 9.09
C VAL A 396 4.12 11.14 10.01
N TYR A 397 4.71 12.32 9.86
CA TYR A 397 5.83 12.77 10.68
C TYR A 397 5.75 14.28 10.90
N ASN A 398 5.95 14.74 12.13
CA ASN A 398 5.84 16.14 12.52
C ASN A 398 4.57 16.84 11.98
N GLY A 399 3.42 16.13 12.06
CA GLY A 399 2.12 16.65 11.65
C GLY A 399 1.92 16.84 10.14
N LYS A 400 2.81 16.32 9.30
CA LYS A 400 2.71 16.32 7.83
C LYS A 400 2.73 14.89 7.30
N LEU A 401 2.17 14.68 6.09
CA LEU A 401 2.19 13.40 5.39
C LEU A 401 3.27 13.39 4.32
N TYR A 402 4.15 12.42 4.36
CA TYR A 402 5.21 12.19 3.37
C TYR A 402 4.84 11.01 2.48
N MET A 403 4.75 11.25 1.18
CA MET A 403 4.40 10.22 0.19
C MET A 403 5.30 10.32 -1.04
N ALA A 404 5.78 9.18 -1.52
CA ALA A 404 6.55 9.10 -2.76
C ALA A 404 5.59 9.08 -3.95
N LEU A 405 5.61 10.11 -4.78
CA LEU A 405 4.79 10.19 -5.99
C LEU A 405 5.68 10.25 -7.23
N CYS A 406 5.72 9.16 -7.97
CA CYS A 406 6.50 9.04 -9.20
C CYS A 406 5.56 8.65 -10.36
N PRO A 407 5.39 9.52 -11.37
CA PRO A 407 4.69 9.17 -12.59
C PRO A 407 5.33 7.96 -13.30
N THR A 408 4.56 7.25 -14.10
CA THR A 408 5.04 6.03 -14.80
C THR A 408 6.06 6.32 -15.91
N ASP A 409 6.20 7.57 -16.34
CA ASP A 409 7.00 7.99 -17.49
C ASP A 409 7.99 9.14 -17.22
N THR A 410 7.97 9.74 -16.02
CA THR A 410 8.85 10.86 -15.68
C THR A 410 9.34 10.79 -14.24
N LYS A 411 10.35 11.59 -13.90
CA LYS A 411 10.82 11.75 -12.53
C LYS A 411 9.68 12.22 -11.62
N GLY A 412 9.70 11.73 -10.39
CA GLY A 412 8.79 12.10 -9.31
C GLY A 412 9.46 12.90 -8.21
N ASN A 413 8.76 13.03 -7.10
CA ASN A 413 9.28 13.62 -5.86
C ASN A 413 8.66 12.93 -4.64
N ILE A 414 9.31 13.09 -3.51
CA ILE A 414 8.63 13.00 -2.22
C ILE A 414 7.71 14.22 -2.10
N TYR A 415 6.42 13.99 -1.86
CA TYR A 415 5.44 15.04 -1.59
C TYR A 415 5.20 15.13 -0.09
N ILE A 416 5.27 16.35 0.44
CA ILE A 416 5.11 16.66 1.86
C ILE A 416 3.83 17.47 2.00
N PHE A 417 2.74 16.80 2.33
CA PHE A 417 1.42 17.41 2.44
C PHE A 417 1.26 18.08 3.80
N ASP A 418 0.84 19.33 3.77
CA ASP A 418 0.61 20.16 4.95
C ASP A 418 -0.90 20.24 5.25
N PRO A 419 -1.40 19.66 6.34
CA PRO A 419 -2.83 19.63 6.64
C PRO A 419 -3.41 21.02 6.95
N THR A 420 -2.57 22.02 7.24
CA THR A 420 -3.01 23.40 7.46
C THR A 420 -3.35 24.15 6.17
N LYS A 421 -2.86 23.65 5.03
CA LYS A 421 -3.18 24.18 3.70
C LYS A 421 -4.49 23.60 3.20
N THR A 422 -5.39 24.47 2.74
CA THR A 422 -6.75 24.06 2.32
C THR A 422 -6.93 24.02 0.82
N ASP A 423 -5.99 24.56 0.06
CA ASP A 423 -6.04 24.59 -1.40
C ASP A 423 -5.42 23.35 -2.06
N ALA A 424 -5.60 23.24 -3.37
CA ALA A 424 -5.13 22.10 -4.16
C ALA A 424 -3.59 21.96 -4.25
N ASN A 425 -2.84 22.97 -3.85
CA ASN A 425 -1.37 23.01 -3.83
C ASN A 425 -0.81 22.90 -2.40
N GLY A 426 -1.59 22.39 -1.47
CA GLY A 426 -1.25 22.28 -0.05
C GLY A 426 -0.12 21.30 0.26
N PHE A 427 0.97 21.33 -0.50
CA PHE A 427 2.14 20.47 -0.34
C PHE A 427 3.44 21.19 -0.73
N GLU A 428 4.55 20.60 -0.33
CA GLU A 428 5.91 20.93 -0.76
C GLU A 428 6.50 19.71 -1.50
N LYS A 429 7.41 19.96 -2.43
CA LYS A 429 8.19 18.90 -3.09
C LYS A 429 9.51 18.74 -2.36
N GLY A 430 9.75 17.53 -1.85
CA GLY A 430 11.01 17.11 -1.29
C GLY A 430 11.95 16.53 -2.35
N ALA A 431 12.81 15.56 -1.93
CA ALA A 431 13.79 14.93 -2.79
C ALA A 431 13.17 14.40 -4.10
N ALA A 432 13.88 14.58 -5.21
CA ALA A 432 13.49 14.03 -6.50
C ALA A 432 13.57 12.49 -6.47
N LEU A 433 12.68 11.82 -7.20
CA LEU A 433 12.67 10.38 -7.37
C LEU A 433 13.11 10.05 -8.80
N GLU A 434 14.14 9.23 -8.94
CA GLU A 434 14.61 8.80 -10.25
C GLU A 434 13.53 7.96 -10.93
N ALA A 435 13.27 8.27 -12.22
CA ALA A 435 12.37 7.46 -13.04
C ALA A 435 13.15 6.32 -13.70
N LEU A 436 12.85 5.09 -13.28
CA LEU A 436 13.32 3.89 -13.98
C LEU A 436 12.11 3.18 -14.57
N GLY A 437 12.17 2.82 -15.84
CA GLY A 437 11.06 2.15 -16.54
C GLY A 437 10.59 0.90 -15.78
N GLY A 438 9.30 0.84 -15.46
CA GLY A 438 8.70 -0.25 -14.68
C GLY A 438 8.97 -0.21 -13.18
N ALA A 439 9.62 0.83 -12.67
CA ALA A 439 9.91 0.99 -11.26
C ALA A 439 8.77 1.68 -10.49
N LEU A 440 8.60 1.31 -9.24
CA LEU A 440 7.56 1.81 -8.36
C LEU A 440 8.14 2.22 -7.01
N TYR A 441 7.88 3.45 -6.60
CA TYR A 441 8.10 3.88 -5.23
C TYR A 441 6.85 3.56 -4.40
N LEU A 442 6.91 2.49 -3.61
CA LEU A 442 5.74 1.92 -2.94
C LEU A 442 5.48 2.47 -1.56
N GLY A 443 6.43 3.20 -0.97
CA GLY A 443 6.15 3.75 0.34
C GLY A 443 7.27 4.55 0.95
N VAL A 444 6.84 5.37 1.90
CA VAL A 444 7.65 6.05 2.89
C VAL A 444 7.20 5.55 4.25
N PHE A 445 8.15 5.03 5.05
CA PHE A 445 7.91 4.43 6.36
C PHE A 445 8.69 5.11 7.47
#